data_b0d8d2b7295806da54ad37478a7f68c8
#
_entry.id   b0d8d2b7295806da54ad37478a7f68c8
#
_cell.length_a   1.000
_cell.length_b   1.000
_cell.length_c   1.000
_cell.angle_alpha   90.00
_cell.angle_beta   90.00
_cell.angle_gamma   90.00
#
_symmetry.space_group_name_H-M   'P 1'
#
loop_
_entity.id
_entity.type
_entity.pdbx_description
1 polymer ?
#
loop_
_entity_poly.entity_id
_entity_poly.type
_entity_poly.pdbx_seq_one_letter_code
_entity_poly.pdbx_strand_id
1 'polypeptide(L)'
;MISVKEAINIITSKAGRLDDEKILIEKCLGRINSKNIYANINNPPEDVSSMDGYALNSKSLKKAIIDPIKIIGESAAGKPFLKKININECVEIFTGAEIPKGADIILLQERVEIKKGHIISTNQKYKKFQYIRKKGSNFKKGELLLKKRSVLNARTLGLVISSNVTSIEV
;
A
#
# COMPACT_ATOMS: atom_id res chain seq x y z
N MET A 1 -14.00 -3.17 56.95
CA MET A 1 -13.03 -3.05 55.84
C MET A 1 -13.70 -3.70 54.60
N ILE A 2 -13.64 -3.05 53.45
CA ILE A 2 -14.11 -3.63 52.18
C ILE A 2 -12.95 -4.36 51.49
N SER A 3 -13.26 -5.40 50.70
CA SER A 3 -12.25 -6.12 49.92
C SER A 3 -11.75 -5.25 48.76
N VAL A 4 -10.55 -5.56 48.20
CA VAL A 4 -10.03 -4.90 47.02
C VAL A 4 -10.98 -5.00 45.84
N LYS A 5 -11.65 -6.17 45.66
CA LYS A 5 -12.65 -6.40 44.62
C LYS A 5 -13.87 -5.49 44.78
N GLU A 6 -14.37 -5.34 46.00
CA GLU A 6 -15.49 -4.43 46.30
C GLU A 6 -15.09 -2.96 46.06
N ALA A 7 -13.87 -2.56 46.46
CA ALA A 7 -13.36 -1.22 46.20
C ALA A 7 -13.29 -0.92 44.71
N ILE A 8 -12.73 -1.84 43.88
CA ILE A 8 -12.67 -1.70 42.44
C ILE A 8 -14.09 -1.59 41.82
N ASN A 9 -15.03 -2.44 42.28
CA ASN A 9 -16.40 -2.40 41.79
C ASN A 9 -17.09 -1.06 42.11
N ILE A 10 -16.89 -0.51 43.32
CA ILE A 10 -17.43 0.79 43.71
C ILE A 10 -16.83 1.91 42.84
N ILE A 11 -15.52 1.92 42.62
CA ILE A 11 -14.81 2.93 41.80
C ILE A 11 -15.34 2.86 40.35
N THR A 12 -15.36 1.67 39.77
CA THR A 12 -15.78 1.50 38.34
C THR A 12 -17.24 1.81 38.13
N SER A 13 -18.12 1.52 39.12
CA SER A 13 -19.55 1.84 39.01
C SER A 13 -19.86 3.34 39.16
N LYS A 14 -18.98 4.09 39.83
CA LYS A 14 -19.10 5.55 40.03
C LYS A 14 -18.32 6.35 38.99
N ALA A 15 -17.37 5.74 38.30
CA ALA A 15 -16.64 6.39 37.22
C ALA A 15 -17.58 6.65 36.03
N GLY A 16 -17.99 7.89 35.83
CA GLY A 16 -18.76 8.31 34.67
C GLY A 16 -17.94 8.23 33.39
N ARG A 17 -18.61 8.01 32.28
CA ARG A 17 -17.99 8.16 30.95
C ARG A 17 -17.99 9.65 30.59
N LEU A 18 -16.85 10.13 30.07
CA LEU A 18 -16.77 11.46 29.44
C LEU A 18 -17.45 11.47 28.10
N ASP A 19 -17.86 12.67 27.64
CA ASP A 19 -18.45 12.83 26.32
C ASP A 19 -17.40 12.62 25.23
N ASP A 20 -17.86 12.14 24.07
CA ASP A 20 -17.00 11.93 22.91
C ASP A 20 -16.64 13.30 22.30
N GLU A 21 -15.39 13.50 21.95
CA GLU A 21 -14.93 14.68 21.21
C GLU A 21 -14.22 14.28 19.93
N LYS A 22 -14.40 15.06 18.85
CA LYS A 22 -13.70 14.86 17.58
C LYS A 22 -12.45 15.73 17.55
N ILE A 23 -11.27 15.10 17.49
CA ILE A 23 -9.99 15.79 17.49
C ILE A 23 -9.13 15.37 16.28
N LEU A 24 -8.20 16.25 15.91
CA LEU A 24 -7.21 15.98 14.86
C LEU A 24 -6.29 14.85 15.31
N ILE A 25 -5.84 14.05 14.35
CA ILE A 25 -5.09 12.83 14.61
C ILE A 25 -3.75 13.08 15.33
N GLU A 26 -3.13 14.25 15.11
CA GLU A 26 -1.90 14.66 15.80
C GLU A 26 -2.07 14.80 17.33
N LYS A 27 -3.30 15.00 17.78
CA LYS A 27 -3.65 15.16 19.21
C LYS A 27 -4.16 13.87 19.84
N CYS A 28 -4.20 12.77 19.08
CA CYS A 28 -4.83 11.52 19.51
C CYS A 28 -3.90 10.59 20.32
N LEU A 29 -2.60 10.87 20.40
CA LEU A 29 -1.66 9.97 21.09
C LEU A 29 -2.04 9.78 22.57
N GLY A 30 -2.17 8.51 22.99
CA GLY A 30 -2.56 8.13 24.34
C GLY A 30 -4.07 8.19 24.63
N ARG A 31 -4.88 8.71 23.67
CA ARG A 31 -6.35 8.75 23.80
C ARG A 31 -6.95 7.38 23.46
N ILE A 32 -8.24 7.23 23.70
CA ILE A 32 -9.02 6.02 23.41
C ILE A 32 -10.11 6.41 22.42
N ASN A 33 -10.18 5.70 21.26
CA ASN A 33 -11.22 5.98 20.28
C ASN A 33 -12.59 5.51 20.76
N SER A 34 -13.61 6.35 20.59
CA SER A 34 -14.99 6.08 21.00
C SER A 34 -15.77 5.26 19.96
N LYS A 35 -15.35 5.31 18.68
CA LYS A 35 -15.97 4.60 17.57
C LYS A 35 -14.98 3.70 16.83
N ASN A 36 -15.51 2.74 16.07
CA ASN A 36 -14.70 1.95 15.13
C ASN A 36 -14.10 2.87 14.06
N ILE A 37 -12.84 2.60 13.69
CA ILE A 37 -12.14 3.36 12.65
C ILE A 37 -11.98 2.48 11.42
N TYR A 38 -12.42 2.98 10.26
CA TYR A 38 -12.37 2.30 8.98
C TYR A 38 -11.46 3.04 8.01
N ALA A 39 -10.87 2.31 7.07
CA ALA A 39 -10.01 2.88 6.06
C ALA A 39 -10.81 3.73 5.04
N ASN A 40 -10.36 4.96 4.76
CA ASN A 40 -10.96 5.84 3.75
C ASN A 40 -10.50 5.53 2.33
N ILE A 41 -9.32 4.89 2.18
CA ILE A 41 -8.70 4.55 0.90
C ILE A 41 -8.18 3.11 0.92
N ASN A 42 -7.83 2.56 -0.26
CA ASN A 42 -7.01 1.35 -0.34
C ASN A 42 -5.54 1.69 -0.04
N ASN A 43 -4.79 0.73 0.49
CA ASN A 43 -3.33 0.86 0.63
C ASN A 43 -2.63 -0.42 0.13
N PRO A 44 -1.78 -0.35 -0.90
CA PRO A 44 -1.57 0.82 -1.77
C PRO A 44 -2.83 1.18 -2.58
N PRO A 45 -2.95 2.45 -3.06
CA PRO A 45 -4.13 2.92 -3.78
C PRO A 45 -4.29 2.28 -5.16
N GLU A 46 -3.19 1.90 -5.80
CA GLU A 46 -3.14 1.18 -7.09
C GLU A 46 -2.16 0.00 -7.01
N ASP A 47 -2.12 -0.85 -8.05
CA ASP A 47 -1.07 -1.87 -8.18
C ASP A 47 0.28 -1.16 -8.32
N VAL A 48 1.27 -1.51 -7.48
CA VAL A 48 2.58 -0.86 -7.47
C VAL A 48 3.72 -1.87 -7.56
N SER A 49 4.86 -1.41 -8.07
CA SER A 49 6.08 -2.21 -8.09
C SER A 49 6.66 -2.39 -6.68
N SER A 50 7.14 -3.58 -6.38
CA SER A 50 7.95 -3.87 -5.18
C SER A 50 9.46 -3.91 -5.45
N MET A 51 9.88 -3.69 -6.71
CA MET A 51 11.28 -3.76 -7.14
C MET A 51 11.53 -2.73 -8.25
N ASP A 52 12.79 -2.37 -8.44
CA ASP A 52 13.24 -1.57 -9.58
C ASP A 52 13.46 -2.48 -10.80
N GLY A 53 13.08 -2.01 -11.97
CA GLY A 53 13.20 -2.81 -13.20
C GLY A 53 12.36 -2.32 -14.36
N TYR A 54 11.79 -3.25 -15.12
CA TYR A 54 11.04 -2.95 -16.34
C TYR A 54 9.67 -3.63 -16.30
N ALA A 55 8.62 -2.83 -16.34
CA ALA A 55 7.23 -3.28 -16.39
C ALA A 55 6.83 -3.56 -17.85
N LEU A 56 6.33 -4.77 -18.11
CA LEU A 56 5.92 -5.18 -19.47
C LEU A 56 4.82 -6.23 -19.44
N ASN A 57 4.29 -6.53 -20.63
CA ASN A 57 3.36 -7.63 -20.80
C ASN A 57 4.12 -8.96 -20.92
N SER A 58 3.74 -9.97 -20.16
CA SER A 58 4.39 -11.29 -20.19
C SER A 58 4.37 -11.97 -21.57
N LYS A 59 3.43 -11.61 -22.45
CA LYS A 59 3.40 -12.11 -23.84
C LYS A 59 4.60 -11.62 -24.66
N SER A 60 5.19 -10.46 -24.31
CA SER A 60 6.39 -9.94 -24.97
C SER A 60 7.58 -10.90 -24.80
N LEU A 61 7.69 -11.58 -23.67
CA LEU A 61 8.81 -12.49 -23.40
C LEU A 61 8.78 -13.78 -24.20
N LYS A 62 7.61 -14.23 -24.65
CA LYS A 62 7.50 -15.39 -25.57
C LYS A 62 8.09 -15.09 -26.93
N LYS A 63 8.15 -13.80 -27.32
CA LYS A 63 8.73 -13.29 -28.56
C LYS A 63 10.14 -12.72 -28.38
N ALA A 64 10.54 -12.36 -27.18
CA ALA A 64 11.81 -11.68 -26.88
C ALA A 64 13.09 -12.50 -27.18
N ILE A 65 12.96 -13.77 -27.47
CA ILE A 65 14.05 -14.56 -28.05
C ILE A 65 14.36 -14.08 -29.50
N ILE A 66 13.43 -13.36 -30.11
CA ILE A 66 13.49 -12.94 -31.54
C ILE A 66 13.46 -11.41 -31.69
N ASP A 67 12.66 -10.71 -30.87
CA ASP A 67 12.42 -9.26 -31.01
C ASP A 67 12.82 -8.48 -29.76
N PRO A 68 13.68 -7.45 -29.85
CA PRO A 68 14.00 -6.56 -28.74
C PRO A 68 12.76 -5.84 -28.20
N ILE A 69 12.69 -5.66 -26.87
CA ILE A 69 11.58 -4.95 -26.21
C ILE A 69 11.97 -3.48 -26.04
N LYS A 70 11.20 -2.58 -26.63
CA LYS A 70 11.48 -1.14 -26.63
C LYS A 70 11.13 -0.52 -25.27
N ILE A 71 12.06 0.25 -24.70
CA ILE A 71 11.80 1.09 -23.53
C ILE A 71 11.14 2.39 -24.02
N ILE A 72 9.89 2.65 -23.56
CA ILE A 72 9.08 3.78 -24.08
C ILE A 72 8.87 4.90 -23.06
N GLY A 73 9.42 4.76 -21.86
CA GLY A 73 9.30 5.76 -20.80
C GLY A 73 9.61 5.20 -19.41
N GLU A 74 9.25 5.98 -18.41
CA GLU A 74 9.52 5.74 -17.00
C GLU A 74 8.25 5.89 -16.18
N SER A 75 8.11 5.08 -15.11
CA SER A 75 7.11 5.21 -14.06
C SER A 75 7.81 5.30 -12.71
N ALA A 76 7.66 6.42 -12.01
CA ALA A 76 8.23 6.66 -10.70
C ALA A 76 7.14 6.91 -9.65
N ALA A 77 7.46 6.77 -8.37
CA ALA A 77 6.53 7.09 -7.28
C ALA A 77 6.10 8.58 -7.39
N GLY A 78 4.78 8.82 -7.42
CA GLY A 78 4.22 10.16 -7.63
C GLY A 78 4.25 10.67 -9.07
N LYS A 79 4.85 9.93 -10.01
CA LYS A 79 4.89 10.27 -11.45
C LYS A 79 4.62 9.03 -12.30
N PRO A 80 3.36 8.53 -12.33
CA PRO A 80 3.02 7.31 -13.03
C PRO A 80 3.10 7.47 -14.56
N PHE A 81 3.40 6.36 -15.25
CA PHE A 81 3.31 6.30 -16.70
C PHE A 81 1.85 6.07 -17.14
N LEU A 82 1.20 7.11 -17.67
CA LEU A 82 -0.24 7.12 -17.92
C LEU A 82 -0.67 6.39 -19.19
N LYS A 83 0.25 6.17 -20.15
CA LYS A 83 -0.09 5.49 -21.42
C LYS A 83 -0.18 3.99 -21.21
N LYS A 84 -0.94 3.32 -22.08
CA LYS A 84 -0.97 1.85 -22.16
C LYS A 84 0.27 1.36 -22.89
N ILE A 85 0.93 0.33 -22.35
CA ILE A 85 2.01 -0.36 -23.04
C ILE A 85 1.45 -1.45 -23.96
N ASN A 86 2.08 -1.64 -25.10
CA ASN A 86 1.74 -2.68 -26.07
C ASN A 86 2.69 -3.88 -25.94
N ILE A 87 2.49 -4.90 -26.77
CA ILE A 87 3.43 -6.01 -26.89
C ILE A 87 4.75 -5.47 -27.48
N ASN A 88 5.89 -5.96 -26.99
CA ASN A 88 7.24 -5.52 -27.32
C ASN A 88 7.59 -4.09 -26.86
N GLU A 89 6.78 -3.53 -25.94
CA GLU A 89 7.10 -2.30 -25.22
C GLU A 89 7.26 -2.58 -23.73
N CYS A 90 8.09 -1.79 -23.05
CA CYS A 90 8.23 -1.78 -21.60
C CYS A 90 8.46 -0.35 -21.11
N VAL A 91 8.25 -0.19 -19.80
CA VAL A 91 8.49 1.05 -19.08
C VAL A 91 9.46 0.76 -17.95
N GLU A 92 10.51 1.56 -17.81
CA GLU A 92 11.37 1.54 -16.63
C GLU A 92 10.51 1.90 -15.41
N ILE A 93 10.63 1.11 -14.34
CA ILE A 93 9.76 1.28 -13.16
C ILE A 93 10.57 1.18 -11.89
N PHE A 94 10.25 2.05 -10.94
CA PHE A 94 10.87 2.08 -9.63
C PHE A 94 9.94 1.57 -8.54
N THR A 95 10.52 1.11 -7.43
CA THR A 95 9.79 0.63 -6.26
C THR A 95 8.77 1.68 -5.78
N GLY A 96 7.53 1.25 -5.57
CA GLY A 96 6.42 2.12 -5.17
C GLY A 96 5.70 2.83 -6.33
N ALA A 97 6.23 2.76 -7.57
CA ALA A 97 5.56 3.33 -8.74
C ALA A 97 4.36 2.50 -9.18
N GLU A 98 3.34 3.16 -9.73
CA GLU A 98 2.16 2.49 -10.30
C GLU A 98 2.52 1.65 -11.51
N ILE A 99 1.91 0.47 -11.59
CA ILE A 99 2.08 -0.44 -12.73
C ILE A 99 1.37 0.13 -13.96
N PRO A 100 2.08 0.37 -15.06
CA PRO A 100 1.46 0.86 -16.31
C PRO A 100 0.38 -0.08 -16.82
N LYS A 101 -0.67 0.49 -17.41
CA LYS A 101 -1.74 -0.28 -18.06
C LYS A 101 -1.16 -1.17 -19.16
N GLY A 102 -1.46 -2.47 -19.11
CA GLY A 102 -0.95 -3.45 -20.07
C GLY A 102 0.24 -4.28 -19.55
N ALA A 103 0.93 -3.84 -18.47
CA ALA A 103 1.94 -4.64 -17.81
C ALA A 103 1.32 -5.68 -16.87
N ASP A 104 1.95 -6.84 -16.79
CA ASP A 104 1.56 -7.91 -15.87
C ASP A 104 2.77 -8.63 -15.23
N ILE A 105 3.99 -8.16 -15.53
CA ILE A 105 5.23 -8.61 -14.90
C ILE A 105 6.22 -7.46 -14.77
N ILE A 106 7.21 -7.65 -13.87
CA ILE A 106 8.39 -6.79 -13.75
C ILE A 106 9.63 -7.64 -13.93
N LEU A 107 10.51 -7.24 -14.83
CA LEU A 107 11.86 -7.76 -14.94
C LEU A 107 12.79 -6.92 -14.07
N LEU A 108 13.59 -7.56 -13.23
CA LEU A 108 14.59 -6.87 -12.41
C LEU A 108 15.66 -6.24 -13.29
N GLN A 109 16.06 -5.00 -12.99
CA GLN A 109 17.04 -4.26 -13.78
C GLN A 109 18.40 -4.99 -13.87
N GLU A 110 18.80 -5.69 -12.83
CA GLU A 110 20.08 -6.41 -12.76
C GLU A 110 20.12 -7.69 -13.61
N ARG A 111 18.98 -8.09 -14.15
CA ARG A 111 18.82 -9.35 -14.91
C ARG A 111 18.47 -9.15 -16.36
N VAL A 112 18.56 -7.92 -16.85
CA VAL A 112 18.28 -7.58 -18.25
C VAL A 112 19.51 -6.97 -18.90
N GLU A 113 19.70 -7.25 -20.18
CA GLU A 113 20.67 -6.57 -21.03
C GLU A 113 19.97 -5.52 -21.88
N ILE A 114 20.53 -4.30 -21.87
CA ILE A 114 19.96 -3.16 -22.59
C ILE A 114 20.95 -2.70 -23.66
N LYS A 115 20.44 -2.50 -24.89
CA LYS A 115 21.19 -1.92 -25.98
C LYS A 115 20.31 -0.95 -26.76
N LYS A 116 20.79 0.28 -26.97
CA LYS A 116 20.09 1.32 -27.74
C LYS A 116 18.61 1.52 -27.33
N GLY A 117 18.31 1.56 -26.02
CA GLY A 117 16.96 1.75 -25.51
C GLY A 117 16.02 0.55 -25.66
N HIS A 118 16.56 -0.65 -25.84
CA HIS A 118 15.82 -1.89 -25.91
C HIS A 118 16.38 -2.93 -24.95
N ILE A 119 15.51 -3.71 -24.35
CA ILE A 119 15.88 -4.96 -23.69
C ILE A 119 16.11 -5.99 -24.77
N ILE A 120 17.34 -6.51 -24.88
CA ILE A 120 17.75 -7.47 -25.92
C ILE A 120 17.82 -8.90 -25.37
N SER A 121 17.98 -9.05 -24.06
CA SER A 121 17.95 -10.35 -23.41
C SER A 121 17.54 -10.23 -21.94
N THR A 122 17.08 -11.33 -21.36
CA THR A 122 16.82 -11.45 -19.94
C THR A 122 17.27 -12.83 -19.43
N ASN A 123 18.00 -12.84 -18.34
CA ASN A 123 18.40 -14.05 -17.61
C ASN A 123 17.48 -14.28 -16.39
N GLN A 124 16.18 -14.15 -16.59
CA GLN A 124 15.20 -14.29 -15.51
C GLN A 124 14.05 -15.20 -15.90
N LYS A 125 13.83 -16.24 -15.07
CA LYS A 125 12.54 -16.92 -15.07
C LYS A 125 11.52 -16.01 -14.40
N TYR A 126 10.37 -15.84 -15.01
CA TYR A 126 9.31 -14.96 -14.54
C TYR A 126 8.03 -15.72 -14.22
N LYS A 127 7.28 -15.17 -13.28
CA LYS A 127 5.91 -15.60 -12.96
C LYS A 127 5.00 -14.38 -13.11
N LYS A 128 3.83 -14.57 -13.73
CA LYS A 128 2.85 -13.51 -13.88
C LYS A 128 2.51 -12.86 -12.54
N PHE A 129 2.45 -11.54 -12.52
CA PHE A 129 2.28 -10.69 -11.33
C PHE A 129 3.41 -10.74 -10.29
N GLN A 130 4.55 -11.34 -10.61
CA GLN A 130 5.72 -11.29 -9.75
C GLN A 130 6.21 -9.85 -9.59
N TYR A 131 6.57 -9.48 -8.35
CA TYR A 131 7.00 -8.14 -7.94
C TYR A 131 5.93 -7.05 -8.08
N ILE A 132 4.66 -7.41 -8.27
CA ILE A 132 3.53 -6.49 -8.27
C ILE A 132 2.77 -6.62 -6.95
N ARG A 133 2.78 -5.55 -6.15
CA ARG A 133 1.93 -5.44 -4.96
C ARG A 133 0.56 -4.93 -5.39
N LYS A 134 -0.44 -5.72 -5.08
CA LYS A 134 -1.82 -5.44 -5.49
C LYS A 134 -2.44 -4.29 -4.69
N LYS A 135 -3.25 -3.48 -5.36
CA LYS A 135 -4.15 -2.49 -4.76
C LYS A 135 -4.87 -3.07 -3.54
N GLY A 136 -4.80 -2.35 -2.43
CA GLY A 136 -5.44 -2.77 -1.19
C GLY A 136 -4.82 -4.01 -0.53
N SER A 137 -3.56 -4.37 -0.84
CA SER A 137 -2.90 -5.53 -0.22
C SER A 137 -2.58 -5.35 1.27
N ASN A 138 -2.48 -4.12 1.76
CA ASN A 138 -2.32 -3.83 3.19
C ASN A 138 -3.68 -3.74 3.87
N PHE A 139 -4.59 -2.94 3.32
CA PHE A 139 -6.00 -2.82 3.68
C PHE A 139 -6.81 -2.20 2.55
N LYS A 140 -8.11 -2.47 2.53
CA LYS A 140 -9.05 -1.96 1.53
C LYS A 140 -9.88 -0.81 2.12
N LYS A 141 -10.35 0.09 1.26
CA LYS A 141 -11.34 1.11 1.64
C LYS A 141 -12.56 0.45 2.30
N GLY A 142 -12.98 0.99 3.44
CA GLY A 142 -14.08 0.46 4.26
C GLY A 142 -13.70 -0.69 5.19
N GLU A 143 -12.43 -1.15 5.17
CA GLU A 143 -11.95 -2.18 6.09
C GLU A 143 -11.80 -1.63 7.51
N LEU A 144 -12.17 -2.42 8.51
CA LEU A 144 -12.03 -2.08 9.92
C LEU A 144 -10.55 -2.09 10.32
N LEU A 145 -10.01 -0.93 10.68
CA LEU A 145 -8.63 -0.78 11.13
C LEU A 145 -8.50 -0.93 12.65
N LEU A 146 -9.37 -0.25 13.40
CA LEU A 146 -9.37 -0.29 14.86
C LEU A 146 -10.80 -0.41 15.38
N LYS A 147 -10.97 -1.29 16.37
CA LYS A 147 -12.23 -1.38 17.12
C LYS A 147 -12.36 -0.19 18.07
N LYS A 148 -13.58 0.21 18.39
CA LYS A 148 -13.86 1.17 19.46
C LYS A 148 -13.20 0.74 20.77
N ARG A 149 -12.82 1.70 21.61
CA ARG A 149 -12.12 1.51 22.88
C ARG A 149 -10.70 0.96 22.75
N SER A 150 -10.04 1.22 21.63
CA SER A 150 -8.62 0.94 21.46
C SER A 150 -7.77 2.13 21.91
N VAL A 151 -6.65 1.87 22.57
CA VAL A 151 -5.66 2.92 22.90
C VAL A 151 -4.93 3.33 21.63
N LEU A 152 -4.88 4.64 21.39
CA LEU A 152 -4.22 5.23 20.22
C LEU A 152 -2.74 5.46 20.55
N ASN A 153 -1.91 4.52 20.17
CA ASN A 153 -0.45 4.60 20.27
C ASN A 153 0.18 4.94 18.90
N ALA A 154 1.49 5.17 18.84
CA ALA A 154 2.17 5.54 17.60
C ALA A 154 1.95 4.54 16.45
N ARG A 155 1.91 3.22 16.74
CA ARG A 155 1.67 2.19 15.73
C ARG A 155 0.24 2.26 15.17
N THR A 156 -0.76 2.35 16.04
CA THR A 156 -2.16 2.43 15.63
C THR A 156 -2.45 3.74 14.89
N LEU A 157 -1.86 4.87 15.34
CA LEU A 157 -1.97 6.15 14.64
C LEU A 157 -1.32 6.10 13.26
N GLY A 158 -0.14 5.48 13.11
CA GLY A 158 0.50 5.28 11.81
C GLY A 158 -0.38 4.50 10.83
N LEU A 159 -1.03 3.43 11.29
CA LEU A 159 -2.00 2.68 10.49
C LEU A 159 -3.19 3.56 10.06
N VAL A 160 -3.77 4.29 11.01
CA VAL A 160 -4.94 5.15 10.75
C VAL A 160 -4.61 6.32 9.83
N ILE A 161 -3.45 6.98 10.01
CA ILE A 161 -2.97 8.05 9.12
C ILE A 161 -2.77 7.53 7.69
N SER A 162 -2.16 6.34 7.53
CA SER A 162 -1.94 5.74 6.21
C SER A 162 -3.23 5.39 5.46
N SER A 163 -4.36 5.41 6.15
CA SER A 163 -5.70 5.19 5.59
C SER A 163 -6.45 6.48 5.22
N ASN A 164 -5.76 7.64 5.27
CA ASN A 164 -6.32 8.98 5.04
C ASN A 164 -7.44 9.38 6.01
N VAL A 165 -7.32 8.98 7.28
CA VAL A 165 -8.15 9.46 8.38
C VAL A 165 -7.41 10.61 9.06
N THR A 166 -8.02 11.79 9.09
CA THR A 166 -7.40 13.04 9.59
C THR A 166 -7.90 13.45 10.97
N SER A 167 -9.03 12.89 11.41
CA SER A 167 -9.63 13.17 12.72
C SER A 167 -10.32 11.93 13.27
N ILE A 168 -10.34 11.79 14.59
CA ILE A 168 -10.90 10.64 15.32
C ILE A 168 -11.82 11.14 16.42
N GLU A 169 -12.88 10.39 16.70
CA GLU A 169 -13.71 10.57 17.89
C GLU A 169 -13.09 9.77 19.05
N VAL A 170 -12.78 10.45 20.12
CA VAL A 170 -12.13 9.93 21.33
C VAL A 170 -12.95 10.19 22.56
#